data_1308d456ed42fcaff9c19499179f4e9c
#
_entry.id   1308d456ed42fcaff9c19499179f4e9c
#
_cell.length_a   1.000
_cell.length_b   1.000
_cell.length_c   1.000
_cell.angle_alpha   90.00
_cell.angle_beta   90.00
_cell.angle_gamma   90.00
#
_symmetry.space_group_name_H-M   'P 1'
#
loop_
_entity.id
_entity.type
_entity.pdbx_description
1 polymer ?
#
loop_
_entity_poly.entity_id
_entity_poly.type
_entity_poly.pdbx_seq_one_letter_code
_entity_poly.pdbx_strand_id
1 'polypeptide(L)'
;MRIGALLLAAGFSSRFGGIKLLARLDNGSTVFAQTLNRLSAAVEDVVVITRPDLVSALEADESQIQPFDHADQGMGSSLAFGMKFTSHWDACIVCLSDMPFVRTATYSLLINSADKDRIVVPEFEGTRGNPVVFGCKHYESLAGLQGDSGGKSLLARHPQDLMPIKVTDPAVLMDIDTPADLAELRSV
;
A
#
# COMPACT_ATOMS: atom_id res chain seq x y z
N MET A 1 -5.92 -11.13 -16.81
CA MET A 1 -6.33 -10.84 -15.43
C MET A 1 -6.31 -9.34 -15.24
N ARG A 2 -7.40 -8.74 -14.76
CA ARG A 2 -7.44 -7.31 -14.47
C ARG A 2 -6.96 -7.07 -13.04
N ILE A 3 -5.94 -6.27 -12.86
CA ILE A 3 -5.33 -6.00 -11.56
C ILE A 3 -5.34 -4.49 -11.34
N GLY A 4 -5.73 -4.07 -10.14
CA GLY A 4 -5.64 -2.69 -9.70
C GLY A 4 -4.91 -2.56 -8.38
N ALA A 5 -4.68 -1.33 -7.95
CA ALA A 5 -3.97 -1.00 -6.73
C ALA A 5 -4.82 -0.17 -5.76
N LEU A 6 -4.79 -0.54 -4.49
CA LEU A 6 -5.21 0.32 -3.39
C LEU A 6 -3.99 0.92 -2.71
N LEU A 7 -3.84 2.25 -2.77
CA LEU A 7 -2.81 2.98 -2.06
C LEU A 7 -3.39 3.60 -0.79
N LEU A 8 -3.01 3.07 0.36
CA LEU A 8 -3.50 3.54 1.66
C LEU A 8 -2.70 4.76 2.12
N ALA A 9 -3.36 5.92 2.17
CA ALA A 9 -2.78 7.22 2.48
C ALA A 9 -3.56 7.96 3.60
N ALA A 10 -4.28 7.22 4.46
CA ALA A 10 -5.16 7.77 5.49
C ALA A 10 -4.54 7.81 6.90
N GLY A 11 -3.25 7.50 7.06
CA GLY A 11 -2.55 7.49 8.34
C GLY A 11 -2.37 8.86 8.96
N PHE A 12 -2.38 8.95 10.31
CA PHE A 12 -2.28 10.21 11.05
C PHE A 12 -0.85 10.68 11.33
N SER A 13 0.17 9.90 10.97
CA SER A 13 1.59 10.27 11.13
C SER A 13 1.98 10.70 12.56
N SER A 14 1.37 10.11 13.58
CA SER A 14 1.46 10.56 14.99
C SER A 14 2.89 10.61 15.54
N ARG A 15 3.79 9.76 15.03
CA ARG A 15 5.21 9.70 15.42
C ARG A 15 6.11 10.61 14.60
N PHE A 16 5.62 11.17 13.50
CA PHE A 16 6.43 11.98 12.58
C PHE A 16 6.51 13.46 12.99
N GLY A 17 5.55 13.94 13.79
CA GLY A 17 5.47 15.36 14.19
C GLY A 17 4.94 16.29 13.10
N GLY A 18 4.34 15.73 12.04
CA GLY A 18 3.74 16.44 10.91
C GLY A 18 3.12 15.44 9.94
N ILE A 19 2.74 15.87 8.76
CA ILE A 19 2.17 14.99 7.73
C ILE A 19 3.32 14.33 6.96
N LYS A 20 3.71 13.09 7.34
CA LYS A 20 4.84 12.36 6.74
C LYS A 20 4.74 12.21 5.23
N LEU A 21 3.53 12.09 4.70
CA LEU A 21 3.29 11.92 3.27
C LEU A 21 3.70 13.14 2.43
N LEU A 22 3.70 14.33 3.04
CA LEU A 22 4.13 15.59 2.42
C LEU A 22 5.61 15.89 2.63
N ALA A 23 6.31 15.10 3.44
CA ALA A 23 7.76 15.27 3.63
C ALA A 23 8.51 15.05 2.30
N ARG A 24 9.52 15.89 2.05
CA ARG A 24 10.26 15.86 0.78
C ARG A 24 11.47 14.95 0.88
N LEU A 25 11.65 14.16 -0.18
CA LEU A 25 12.83 13.37 -0.45
C LEU A 25 13.92 14.25 -1.11
N ASP A 26 15.15 13.75 -1.23
CA ASP A 26 16.29 14.49 -1.81
C ASP A 26 16.09 14.83 -3.30
N ASN A 27 15.31 14.07 -4.02
CA ASN A 27 14.92 14.34 -5.41
C ASN A 27 13.81 15.41 -5.55
N GLY A 28 13.36 16.00 -4.44
CA GLY A 28 12.32 17.02 -4.40
C GLY A 28 10.87 16.50 -4.37
N SER A 29 10.64 15.21 -4.66
CA SER A 29 9.31 14.59 -4.57
C SER A 29 8.85 14.47 -3.12
N THR A 30 7.54 14.47 -2.88
CA THR A 30 7.01 14.07 -1.58
C THR A 30 7.07 12.54 -1.41
N VAL A 31 7.05 12.05 -0.17
CA VAL A 31 6.96 10.61 0.16
C VAL A 31 5.79 9.98 -0.59
N PHE A 32 4.62 10.62 -0.56
CA PHE A 32 3.42 10.17 -1.26
C PHE A 32 3.62 10.14 -2.78
N ALA A 33 4.05 11.25 -3.38
CA ALA A 33 4.21 11.36 -4.83
C ALA A 33 5.21 10.34 -5.38
N GLN A 34 6.32 10.11 -4.67
CA GLN A 34 7.30 9.10 -5.04
C GLN A 34 6.71 7.69 -5.04
N THR A 35 5.94 7.35 -3.98
CA THR A 35 5.27 6.04 -3.88
C THR A 35 4.26 5.86 -5.00
N LEU A 36 3.38 6.85 -5.20
CA LEU A 36 2.36 6.83 -6.25
C LEU A 36 2.98 6.70 -7.64
N ASN A 37 4.01 7.50 -7.96
CA ASN A 37 4.67 7.47 -9.26
C ASN A 37 5.28 6.10 -9.58
N ARG A 38 5.95 5.47 -8.61
CA ARG A 38 6.52 4.12 -8.79
C ARG A 38 5.45 3.04 -8.96
N LEU A 39 4.35 3.16 -8.21
CA LEU A 39 3.21 2.25 -8.31
C LEU A 39 2.50 2.40 -9.66
N SER A 40 2.17 3.63 -10.07
CA SER A 40 1.48 3.93 -11.33
C SER A 40 2.30 3.56 -12.58
N ALA A 41 3.63 3.48 -12.45
CA ALA A 41 4.49 2.95 -13.51
C ALA A 41 4.38 1.41 -13.68
N ALA A 42 3.76 0.71 -12.72
CA ALA A 42 3.57 -0.75 -12.76
C ALA A 42 2.11 -1.18 -12.97
N VAL A 43 1.14 -0.33 -12.64
CA VAL A 43 -0.30 -0.61 -12.76
C VAL A 43 -1.08 0.65 -13.11
N GLU A 44 -2.03 0.53 -14.04
CA GLU A 44 -2.84 1.68 -14.52
C GLU A 44 -3.93 2.07 -13.53
N ASP A 45 -4.69 1.08 -13.03
CA ASP A 45 -5.84 1.31 -12.16
C ASP A 45 -5.36 1.49 -10.70
N VAL A 46 -5.24 2.74 -10.25
CA VAL A 46 -4.85 3.06 -8.86
C VAL A 46 -5.96 3.84 -8.17
N VAL A 47 -6.38 3.37 -7.00
CA VAL A 47 -7.31 4.06 -6.10
C VAL A 47 -6.56 4.42 -4.82
N VAL A 48 -6.59 5.71 -4.48
CA VAL A 48 -5.94 6.27 -3.28
C VAL A 48 -6.99 6.48 -2.20
N ILE A 49 -6.84 5.80 -1.06
CA ILE A 49 -7.70 6.00 0.10
C ILE A 49 -7.01 6.97 1.05
N THR A 50 -7.63 8.13 1.28
CA THR A 50 -7.04 9.15 2.15
C THR A 50 -8.08 9.81 3.05
N ARG A 51 -7.62 10.63 4.00
CA ARG A 51 -8.51 11.47 4.82
C ARG A 51 -8.97 12.70 4.03
N PRO A 52 -10.16 13.24 4.31
CA PRO A 52 -10.68 14.42 3.60
C PRO A 52 -9.75 15.65 3.66
N ASP A 53 -9.07 15.86 4.80
CA ASP A 53 -8.16 16.97 5.02
C ASP A 53 -6.86 16.90 4.18
N LEU A 54 -6.56 15.74 3.59
CA LEU A 54 -5.37 15.54 2.76
C LEU A 54 -5.66 15.59 1.26
N VAL A 55 -6.91 15.54 0.82
CA VAL A 55 -7.28 15.46 -0.60
C VAL A 55 -6.60 16.53 -1.44
N SER A 56 -6.64 17.80 -0.99
CA SER A 56 -6.03 18.93 -1.72
C SER A 56 -4.52 19.03 -1.58
N ALA A 57 -3.92 18.29 -0.65
CA ALA A 57 -2.49 18.35 -0.37
C ALA A 57 -1.69 17.24 -1.07
N LEU A 58 -2.36 16.15 -1.46
CA LEU A 58 -1.72 15.04 -2.14
C LEU A 58 -1.60 15.32 -3.65
N GLU A 59 -0.41 15.09 -4.19
CA GLU A 59 -0.10 15.25 -5.62
C GLU A 59 -0.61 14.01 -6.40
N ALA A 60 -1.93 13.89 -6.61
CA ALA A 60 -2.59 12.82 -7.36
C ALA A 60 -3.74 13.38 -8.21
N ASP A 61 -4.16 12.61 -9.21
CA ASP A 61 -5.38 12.93 -9.95
C ASP A 61 -6.60 12.79 -9.03
N GLU A 62 -7.48 13.79 -9.02
CA GLU A 62 -8.68 13.79 -8.19
C GLU A 62 -9.57 12.57 -8.44
N SER A 63 -9.59 12.04 -9.67
CA SER A 63 -10.35 10.84 -10.02
C SER A 63 -9.86 9.58 -9.33
N GLN A 64 -8.61 9.55 -8.89
CA GLN A 64 -8.01 8.43 -8.17
C GLN A 64 -8.29 8.51 -6.66
N ILE A 65 -8.59 9.70 -6.12
CA ILE A 65 -8.71 9.93 -4.68
C ILE A 65 -10.11 9.59 -4.17
N GLN A 66 -10.15 8.77 -3.13
CA GLN A 66 -11.36 8.42 -2.41
C GLN A 66 -11.23 8.83 -0.94
N PRO A 67 -11.87 9.92 -0.51
CA PRO A 67 -11.83 10.37 0.87
C PRO A 67 -12.60 9.43 1.79
N PHE A 68 -12.01 9.12 2.95
CA PHE A 68 -12.59 8.27 3.98
C PHE A 68 -12.67 9.01 5.31
N ASP A 69 -13.88 9.38 5.74
CA ASP A 69 -14.14 10.19 6.92
C ASP A 69 -13.78 9.49 8.24
N HIS A 70 -13.74 8.15 8.25
CA HIS A 70 -13.53 7.34 9.43
C HIS A 70 -12.12 6.72 9.49
N ALA A 71 -11.11 7.42 8.98
CA ALA A 71 -9.72 6.96 8.98
C ALA A 71 -9.16 6.78 10.42
N ASP A 72 -9.73 7.46 11.41
CA ASP A 72 -9.46 7.31 12.85
C ASP A 72 -9.80 5.92 13.40
N GLN A 73 -10.65 5.17 12.68
CA GLN A 73 -10.97 3.77 13.02
C GLN A 73 -9.86 2.78 12.65
N GLY A 74 -8.74 3.24 12.10
CA GLY A 74 -7.56 2.44 11.83
C GLY A 74 -7.39 1.96 10.39
N MET A 75 -6.23 1.33 10.13
CA MET A 75 -5.82 0.89 8.79
C MET A 75 -6.77 -0.17 8.19
N GLY A 76 -7.27 -1.09 9.00
CA GLY A 76 -8.20 -2.13 8.54
C GLY A 76 -9.50 -1.53 8.02
N SER A 77 -10.03 -0.50 8.69
CA SER A 77 -11.24 0.21 8.26
C SER A 77 -11.02 0.96 6.95
N SER A 78 -9.84 1.59 6.77
CA SER A 78 -9.46 2.26 5.52
C SER A 78 -9.34 1.26 4.35
N LEU A 79 -8.75 0.09 4.61
CA LEU A 79 -8.64 -0.99 3.62
C LEU A 79 -10.01 -1.55 3.25
N ALA A 80 -10.87 -1.84 4.24
CA ALA A 80 -12.23 -2.32 4.01
C ALA A 80 -13.07 -1.31 3.19
N PHE A 81 -12.91 -0.02 3.45
CA PHE A 81 -13.54 1.03 2.63
C PHE A 81 -13.04 0.97 1.19
N GLY A 82 -11.72 0.83 0.98
CA GLY A 82 -11.10 0.73 -0.34
C GLY A 82 -11.62 -0.44 -1.16
N MET A 83 -12.01 -1.55 -0.51
CA MET A 83 -12.56 -2.72 -1.22
C MET A 83 -13.84 -2.44 -2.01
N LYS A 84 -14.57 -1.36 -1.70
CA LYS A 84 -15.76 -0.94 -2.47
C LYS A 84 -15.44 -0.59 -3.93
N PHE A 85 -14.19 -0.26 -4.23
CA PHE A 85 -13.74 0.18 -5.55
C PHE A 85 -13.08 -0.94 -6.37
N THR A 86 -12.94 -2.16 -5.80
CA THR A 86 -12.16 -3.26 -6.39
C THR A 86 -12.99 -4.32 -7.13
N SER A 87 -14.32 -4.21 -7.14
CA SER A 87 -15.23 -5.25 -7.63
C SER A 87 -15.00 -5.71 -9.07
N HIS A 88 -14.32 -4.91 -9.87
CA HIS A 88 -14.01 -5.18 -11.27
C HIS A 88 -12.57 -5.71 -11.50
N TRP A 89 -11.78 -5.91 -10.43
CA TRP A 89 -10.44 -6.47 -10.48
C TRP A 89 -10.43 -7.95 -10.07
N ASP A 90 -9.61 -8.74 -10.75
CA ASP A 90 -9.37 -10.16 -10.45
C ASP A 90 -8.38 -10.31 -9.26
N ALA A 91 -7.53 -9.32 -9.05
CA ALA A 91 -6.64 -9.19 -7.91
C ALA A 91 -6.35 -7.72 -7.60
N CYS A 92 -6.00 -7.42 -6.36
CA CYS A 92 -5.69 -6.08 -5.86
C CYS A 92 -4.34 -6.06 -5.16
N ILE A 93 -3.41 -5.20 -5.60
CA ILE A 93 -2.20 -4.92 -4.83
C ILE A 93 -2.51 -3.82 -3.80
N VAL A 94 -2.32 -4.14 -2.52
CA VAL A 94 -2.49 -3.21 -1.39
C VAL A 94 -1.14 -2.64 -1.02
N CYS A 95 -1.02 -1.32 -1.15
CA CYS A 95 0.21 -0.57 -0.98
C CYS A 95 0.08 0.43 0.18
N LEU A 96 1.18 0.67 0.88
CA LEU A 96 1.29 1.72 1.88
C LEU A 96 1.98 2.94 1.26
N SER A 97 1.41 4.12 1.46
CA SER A 97 1.88 5.38 0.84
C SER A 97 3.17 5.94 1.44
N ASP A 98 3.65 5.35 2.52
CA ASP A 98 4.87 5.71 3.25
C ASP A 98 6.08 4.82 2.92
N MET A 99 6.01 4.07 1.82
CA MET A 99 7.09 3.21 1.33
C MET A 99 7.67 3.69 -0.02
N PRO A 100 8.26 4.90 -0.09
CA PRO A 100 8.66 5.54 -1.35
C PRO A 100 9.85 4.88 -2.04
N PHE A 101 10.54 3.96 -1.37
CA PHE A 101 11.75 3.31 -1.89
C PHE A 101 11.49 1.97 -2.56
N VAL A 102 10.29 1.38 -2.42
CA VAL A 102 9.91 0.16 -3.16
C VAL A 102 10.03 0.41 -4.67
N ARG A 103 10.78 -0.46 -5.35
CA ARG A 103 11.10 -0.29 -6.78
C ARG A 103 9.90 -0.64 -7.67
N THR A 104 9.74 0.05 -8.79
CA THR A 104 8.73 -0.29 -9.82
C THR A 104 8.84 -1.75 -10.27
N ALA A 105 10.07 -2.26 -10.41
CA ALA A 105 10.31 -3.66 -10.77
C ALA A 105 9.74 -4.65 -9.74
N THR A 106 9.76 -4.29 -8.45
CA THR A 106 9.16 -5.08 -7.36
C THR A 106 7.65 -5.11 -7.48
N TYR A 107 7.00 -3.94 -7.69
CA TYR A 107 5.56 -3.88 -7.97
C TYR A 107 5.19 -4.76 -9.18
N SER A 108 5.91 -4.60 -10.30
CA SER A 108 5.66 -5.39 -11.53
C SER A 108 5.83 -6.89 -11.29
N LEU A 109 6.84 -7.31 -10.53
CA LEU A 109 7.07 -8.73 -10.21
C LEU A 109 5.89 -9.31 -9.42
N LEU A 110 5.40 -8.61 -8.40
CA LEU A 110 4.27 -9.06 -7.57
C LEU A 110 2.98 -9.10 -8.38
N ILE A 111 2.73 -8.08 -9.21
CA ILE A 111 1.55 -7.99 -10.10
C ILE A 111 1.56 -9.14 -11.11
N ASN A 112 2.70 -9.43 -11.74
CA ASN A 112 2.84 -10.53 -12.68
C ASN A 112 2.72 -11.93 -12.02
N SER A 113 2.90 -12.00 -10.70
CA SER A 113 2.72 -13.22 -9.90
C SER A 113 1.31 -13.34 -9.34
N ALA A 114 0.40 -12.39 -9.62
CA ALA A 114 -0.95 -12.37 -9.07
C ALA A 114 -1.77 -13.58 -9.52
N ASP A 115 -2.63 -14.05 -8.62
CA ASP A 115 -3.54 -15.18 -8.81
C ASP A 115 -4.85 -14.88 -8.08
N LYS A 116 -6.01 -15.30 -8.64
CA LYS A 116 -7.34 -15.03 -8.07
C LYS A 116 -7.57 -15.66 -6.69
N ASP A 117 -6.90 -16.77 -6.41
CA ASP A 117 -7.08 -17.59 -5.22
C ASP A 117 -5.96 -17.42 -4.18
N ARG A 118 -4.90 -16.68 -4.51
CA ARG A 118 -3.68 -16.58 -3.71
C ARG A 118 -3.46 -15.20 -3.10
N ILE A 119 -2.62 -15.18 -2.08
CA ILE A 119 -2.08 -13.95 -1.47
C ILE A 119 -0.59 -13.92 -1.76
N VAL A 120 -0.17 -13.02 -2.67
CA VAL A 120 1.24 -12.86 -3.05
C VAL A 120 1.92 -11.88 -2.12
N VAL A 121 3.00 -12.31 -1.47
CA VAL A 121 3.73 -11.54 -0.45
C VAL A 121 5.20 -11.45 -0.84
N PRO A 122 5.82 -10.26 -0.89
CA PRO A 122 7.26 -10.16 -1.07
C PRO A 122 7.99 -10.69 0.15
N GLU A 123 9.09 -11.40 -0.07
CA GLU A 123 9.96 -11.91 0.97
C GLU A 123 11.40 -11.49 0.69
N PHE A 124 11.97 -10.65 1.56
CA PHE A 124 13.38 -10.26 1.54
C PHE A 124 14.09 -10.90 2.74
N GLU A 125 15.13 -11.68 2.45
CA GLU A 125 15.94 -12.41 3.48
C GLU A 125 15.10 -13.17 4.51
N GLY A 126 14.03 -13.84 4.04
CA GLY A 126 13.15 -14.64 4.91
C GLY A 126 12.10 -13.84 5.67
N THR A 127 12.09 -12.50 5.52
CA THR A 127 11.11 -11.61 6.15
C THR A 127 10.07 -11.14 5.13
N ARG A 128 8.79 -11.30 5.47
CA ARG A 128 7.66 -10.86 4.62
C ARG A 128 7.44 -9.36 4.76
N GLY A 129 7.24 -8.68 3.61
CA GLY A 129 7.07 -7.23 3.54
C GLY A 129 5.79 -6.80 2.83
N ASN A 130 5.79 -5.54 2.40
CA ASN A 130 4.76 -4.90 1.59
C ASN A 130 5.36 -4.47 0.24
N PRO A 131 4.50 -4.25 -0.79
CA PRO A 131 3.05 -4.41 -0.84
C PRO A 131 2.61 -5.88 -0.94
N VAL A 132 1.32 -6.14 -0.69
CA VAL A 132 0.74 -7.48 -0.76
C VAL A 132 -0.34 -7.52 -1.84
N VAL A 133 -0.32 -8.54 -2.72
CA VAL A 133 -1.40 -8.77 -3.70
C VAL A 133 -2.40 -9.77 -3.15
N PHE A 134 -3.66 -9.41 -3.16
CA PHE A 134 -4.76 -10.28 -2.76
C PHE A 134 -5.59 -10.65 -4.00
N GLY A 135 -5.76 -11.94 -4.26
CA GLY A 135 -6.72 -12.43 -5.24
C GLY A 135 -8.16 -12.15 -4.80
N CYS A 136 -9.08 -12.05 -5.75
CA CYS A 136 -10.49 -11.69 -5.49
C CYS A 136 -11.19 -12.66 -4.53
N LYS A 137 -10.75 -13.90 -4.38
CA LYS A 137 -11.19 -14.85 -3.34
C LYS A 137 -11.18 -14.26 -1.93
N HIS A 138 -10.27 -13.32 -1.67
CA HIS A 138 -10.04 -12.73 -0.33
C HIS A 138 -10.76 -11.38 -0.12
N TYR A 139 -11.50 -10.87 -1.11
CA TYR A 139 -12.12 -9.54 -1.06
C TYR A 139 -13.16 -9.39 0.03
N GLU A 140 -14.00 -10.42 0.25
CA GLU A 140 -14.97 -10.40 1.33
C GLU A 140 -14.29 -10.32 2.71
N SER A 141 -13.20 -11.07 2.89
CA SER A 141 -12.41 -11.03 4.13
C SER A 141 -11.73 -9.68 4.35
N LEU A 142 -11.26 -9.03 3.27
CA LEU A 142 -10.68 -7.67 3.32
C LEU A 142 -11.76 -6.62 3.64
N ALA A 143 -12.94 -6.72 3.01
CA ALA A 143 -14.06 -5.82 3.24
C ALA A 143 -14.63 -5.91 4.66
N GLY A 144 -14.42 -7.04 5.34
CA GLY A 144 -14.83 -7.26 6.74
C GLY A 144 -13.80 -6.79 7.78
N LEU A 145 -12.67 -6.21 7.39
CA LEU A 145 -11.64 -5.72 8.33
C LEU A 145 -12.13 -4.52 9.13
N GLN A 146 -11.68 -4.43 10.38
CA GLN A 146 -11.98 -3.33 11.30
C GLN A 146 -10.74 -2.92 12.12
N GLY A 147 -10.74 -1.70 12.61
CA GLY A 147 -9.69 -1.19 13.48
C GLY A 147 -8.32 -1.19 12.80
N ASP A 148 -7.28 -1.42 13.57
CA ASP A 148 -5.89 -1.46 13.11
C ASP A 148 -5.47 -2.82 12.54
N SER A 149 -6.40 -3.77 12.45
CA SER A 149 -6.15 -5.10 11.88
C SER A 149 -5.98 -5.01 10.36
N GLY A 150 -4.82 -4.57 9.92
CA GLY A 150 -4.48 -4.50 8.49
C GLY A 150 -4.40 -5.88 7.81
N GLY A 151 -3.98 -5.91 6.55
CA GLY A 151 -3.84 -7.12 5.74
C GLY A 151 -3.04 -8.25 6.39
N LYS A 152 -2.11 -7.92 7.32
CA LYS A 152 -1.32 -8.94 8.07
C LYS A 152 -2.19 -9.96 8.81
N SER A 153 -3.35 -9.56 9.33
CA SER A 153 -4.28 -10.47 10.01
C SER A 153 -4.86 -11.52 9.06
N LEU A 154 -5.05 -11.19 7.78
CA LEU A 154 -5.49 -12.13 6.76
C LEU A 154 -4.40 -13.16 6.43
N LEU A 155 -3.14 -12.74 6.36
CA LEU A 155 -2.04 -13.65 6.09
C LEU A 155 -1.99 -14.79 7.13
N ALA A 156 -2.22 -14.46 8.40
CA ALA A 156 -2.25 -15.43 9.48
C ALA A 156 -3.48 -16.38 9.41
N ARG A 157 -4.63 -15.89 8.89
CA ARG A 157 -5.86 -16.69 8.76
C ARG A 157 -5.89 -17.58 7.52
N HIS A 158 -5.10 -17.26 6.49
CA HIS A 158 -5.07 -18.00 5.22
C HIS A 158 -3.66 -18.48 4.85
N PRO A 159 -2.94 -19.20 5.75
CA PRO A 159 -1.56 -19.61 5.50
C PRO A 159 -1.39 -20.52 4.26
N GLN A 160 -2.44 -21.29 3.92
CA GLN A 160 -2.46 -22.18 2.74
C GLN A 160 -2.56 -21.43 1.41
N ASP A 161 -3.05 -20.18 1.43
CA ASP A 161 -3.22 -19.37 0.23
C ASP A 161 -2.00 -18.44 -0.01
N LEU A 162 -1.04 -18.41 0.91
CA LEU A 162 0.15 -17.55 0.78
C LEU A 162 1.06 -18.06 -0.34
N MET A 163 1.55 -17.11 -1.13
CA MET A 163 2.57 -17.31 -2.16
C MET A 163 3.71 -16.30 -1.94
N PRO A 164 4.73 -16.67 -1.15
CA PRO A 164 5.90 -15.82 -0.95
C PRO A 164 6.72 -15.70 -2.24
N ILE A 165 7.06 -14.48 -2.63
CA ILE A 165 7.93 -14.18 -3.77
C ILE A 165 9.23 -13.58 -3.24
N LYS A 166 10.35 -14.27 -3.48
CA LYS A 166 11.66 -13.76 -3.11
C LYS A 166 12.00 -12.53 -3.94
N VAL A 167 12.34 -11.45 -3.26
CA VAL A 167 12.74 -10.18 -3.87
C VAL A 167 14.14 -9.80 -3.40
N THR A 168 14.84 -9.01 -4.23
CA THR A 168 16.15 -8.41 -3.90
C THR A 168 16.02 -6.95 -3.46
N ASP A 169 14.80 -6.51 -3.15
CA ASP A 169 14.47 -5.14 -2.79
C ASP A 169 14.24 -5.04 -1.28
N PRO A 170 15.20 -4.50 -0.50
CA PRO A 170 15.03 -4.35 0.94
C PRO A 170 13.91 -3.37 1.30
N ALA A 171 13.56 -2.47 0.38
CA ALA A 171 12.53 -1.45 0.63
C ALA A 171 11.13 -2.02 0.89
N VAL A 172 10.89 -3.32 0.60
CA VAL A 172 9.63 -3.99 0.99
C VAL A 172 9.44 -4.10 2.50
N LEU A 173 10.50 -3.87 3.28
CA LEU A 173 10.49 -3.87 4.75
C LEU A 173 10.62 -2.46 5.36
N MET A 174 10.70 -1.40 4.52
CA MET A 174 11.08 -0.06 4.95
C MET A 174 9.93 0.92 4.76
N ASP A 175 9.22 1.21 5.83
CA ASP A 175 8.24 2.30 5.92
C ASP A 175 8.83 3.51 6.66
N ILE A 176 8.37 4.69 6.31
CA ILE A 176 8.77 5.95 6.96
C ILE A 176 7.77 6.24 8.07
N ASP A 177 8.17 6.06 9.33
CA ASP A 177 7.33 6.35 10.49
C ASP A 177 7.79 7.59 11.27
N THR A 178 9.08 7.87 11.25
CA THR A 178 9.71 8.97 11.98
C THR A 178 10.59 9.83 11.05
N PRO A 179 10.95 11.08 11.44
CA PRO A 179 11.94 11.86 10.73
C PRO A 179 13.33 11.18 10.65
N ALA A 180 13.67 10.34 11.64
CA ALA A 180 14.91 9.58 11.63
C ALA A 180 14.93 8.53 10.52
N ASP A 181 13.81 7.79 10.33
CA ASP A 181 13.69 6.82 9.23
C ASP A 181 13.87 7.51 7.87
N LEU A 182 13.25 8.70 7.71
CA LEU A 182 13.40 9.49 6.48
C LEU A 182 14.88 9.89 6.24
N ALA A 183 15.60 10.27 7.29
CA ALA A 183 17.01 10.66 7.18
C ALA A 183 17.92 9.47 6.85
N GLU A 184 17.66 8.31 7.45
CA GLU A 184 18.42 7.08 7.23
C GLU A 184 18.21 6.54 5.81
N LEU A 185 16.95 6.47 5.37
CA LEU A 185 16.58 5.94 4.06
C LEU A 185 16.98 6.82 2.87
N ARG A 186 17.29 8.10 3.12
CA ARG A 186 17.90 8.98 2.10
C ARG A 186 19.30 8.56 1.70
N SER A 187 19.99 7.80 2.55
CA SER A 187 21.37 7.38 2.35
C SER A 187 21.51 6.05 1.59
N VAL A 188 20.40 5.40 1.22
CA VAL A 188 20.30 4.12 0.50
C VAL A 188 19.88 4.32 -0.94
#